data_176fe216b7877ac64f66e04bbf21f1c0
#
_entry.id   176fe216b7877ac64f66e04bbf21f1c0
#
_cell.length_a   1.000
_cell.length_b   1.000
_cell.length_c   1.000
_cell.angle_alpha   90.00
_cell.angle_beta   90.00
_cell.angle_gamma   90.00
#
_symmetry.space_group_name_H-M   'P 1'
#
loop_
_entity.id
_entity.type
_entity.pdbx_description
1 polymer ?
#
loop_
_entity_poly.entity_id
_entity_poly.type
_entity_poly.pdbx_seq_one_letter_code
_entity_poly.pdbx_strand_id
1 'polypeptide(L)'
;MFSSLKDKFKGIVKKFSEEPEKAMIVEKEEPKEEEPEKKEGIIKKVKQAITTTKISDKQFEDMFWDLEMGLLENNLAVEVIEKIKDNLKVDLVDNPIEKSKIKTIVEESLKETVKELFQEEPKDLVEEIKKKEGLYIILFLGVNGSGKTTTIAKVAKYLQTNNLKPVLAASDTFRAAAIDQLQHHAEALNIPIVKHDYGSDPAAVAFDAIKYAKAKELDVVLIDTAGRRHSNVNLLDELKKVTRVSNPDFNMFVGESITGNDCVEQAKRFEEAVGINGIVLTKTDVDNKGGAAVSISYITGKPIYFLGYGQEYGDIEKFNVEKLIGNLGW
;
A
#
# COMPACT_ATOMS: atom_id res chain seq x y z
N MET A 1 -1.30 -12.80 -3.15
CA MET A 1 -0.73 -11.72 -2.33
C MET A 1 -1.08 -11.92 -0.86
N PHE A 2 -0.29 -11.47 0.08
CA PHE A 2 -0.52 -11.48 1.55
C PHE A 2 -0.46 -12.83 2.29
N SER A 3 -0.18 -13.97 1.66
CA SER A 3 -0.15 -15.27 2.38
C SER A 3 0.91 -15.31 3.48
N SER A 4 2.11 -14.83 3.22
CA SER A 4 3.21 -14.78 4.18
C SER A 4 2.91 -13.79 5.33
N LEU A 5 2.37 -12.60 5.03
CA LEU A 5 1.98 -11.61 6.03
C LEU A 5 0.86 -12.15 6.94
N LYS A 6 -0.13 -12.85 6.37
CA LYS A 6 -1.17 -13.54 7.13
C LYS A 6 -0.60 -14.54 8.14
N ASP A 7 0.39 -15.34 7.72
CA ASP A 7 1.01 -16.33 8.60
C ASP A 7 1.80 -15.64 9.73
N LYS A 8 2.45 -14.49 9.45
CA LYS A 8 3.12 -13.71 10.50
C LYS A 8 2.12 -13.12 11.50
N PHE A 9 1.01 -12.54 11.05
CA PHE A 9 -0.03 -12.04 11.96
C PHE A 9 -0.65 -13.15 12.81
N LYS A 10 -0.91 -14.33 12.24
CA LYS A 10 -1.33 -15.50 13.03
C LYS A 10 -0.29 -15.92 14.06
N GLY A 11 1.01 -15.82 13.71
CA GLY A 11 2.12 -16.06 14.62
C GLY A 11 2.10 -15.10 15.81
N ILE A 12 1.82 -13.80 15.57
CA ILE A 12 1.65 -12.78 16.61
C ILE A 12 0.53 -13.19 17.57
N VAL A 13 -0.66 -13.42 17.03
CA VAL A 13 -1.84 -13.83 17.82
C VAL A 13 -1.53 -15.06 18.66
N LYS A 14 -0.91 -16.08 18.08
CA LYS A 14 -0.53 -17.32 18.77
C LYS A 14 0.45 -17.06 19.91
N LYS A 15 1.54 -16.32 19.66
CA LYS A 15 2.59 -16.06 20.63
C LYS A 15 2.05 -15.32 21.84
N PHE A 16 1.30 -14.24 21.64
CA PHE A 16 0.71 -13.47 22.72
C PHE A 16 -0.40 -14.23 23.46
N SER A 17 -1.04 -15.23 22.84
CA SER A 17 -2.06 -16.06 23.50
C SER A 17 -1.48 -17.20 24.33
N GLU A 18 -0.34 -17.79 23.93
CA GLU A 18 0.22 -19.01 24.56
C GLU A 18 1.36 -18.71 25.56
N GLU A 19 2.14 -17.65 25.39
CA GLU A 19 3.34 -17.38 26.22
C GLU A 19 3.07 -16.69 27.57
N PRO A 20 1.96 -15.96 27.82
CA PRO A 20 1.67 -15.46 29.15
C PRO A 20 1.61 -16.54 30.23
N GLU A 21 1.35 -17.80 29.85
CA GLU A 21 1.33 -18.93 30.79
C GLU A 21 2.73 -19.36 31.25
N LYS A 22 3.77 -19.19 30.43
CA LYS A 22 5.16 -19.60 30.75
C LYS A 22 5.89 -18.59 31.66
N ALA A 23 5.55 -17.31 31.57
CA ALA A 23 6.16 -16.23 32.35
C ALA A 23 5.71 -16.19 33.81
N MET A 24 4.61 -16.87 34.17
CA MET A 24 4.04 -16.88 35.54
C MET A 24 4.75 -17.82 36.53
N ILE A 25 5.84 -18.51 36.17
CA ILE A 25 6.50 -19.47 37.06
C ILE A 25 7.56 -18.80 37.98
N VAL A 26 7.83 -17.49 37.87
CA VAL A 26 8.98 -16.86 38.55
C VAL A 26 8.63 -15.94 39.72
N GLU A 27 7.39 -15.58 39.99
CA GLU A 27 7.07 -14.83 41.24
C GLU A 27 6.00 -15.52 42.09
N LYS A 28 6.40 -16.60 42.71
CA LYS A 28 5.79 -17.02 43.99
C LYS A 28 6.54 -16.33 45.11
N GLU A 29 6.09 -15.17 45.53
CA GLU A 29 6.38 -14.72 46.90
C GLU A 29 5.78 -15.72 47.89
N GLU A 30 6.64 -16.25 48.76
CA GLU A 30 6.24 -17.11 49.86
C GLU A 30 5.24 -16.37 50.77
N PRO A 31 4.13 -16.99 51.17
CA PRO A 31 3.18 -16.35 52.04
C PRO A 31 3.77 -16.24 53.45
N LYS A 32 3.97 -15.02 53.92
CA LYS A 32 4.11 -14.76 55.36
C LYS A 32 2.79 -15.11 56.05
N GLU A 33 2.90 -16.01 57.03
CA GLU A 33 1.79 -16.37 57.94
C GLU A 33 1.29 -15.11 58.68
N GLU A 34 0.04 -14.70 58.41
CA GLU A 34 -0.76 -13.85 59.26
C GLU A 34 -2.23 -14.32 59.29
N GLU A 35 -2.81 -14.22 60.45
CA GLU A 35 -4.02 -14.81 61.03
C GLU A 35 -5.37 -14.73 60.27
N PRO A 36 -6.37 -15.52 60.66
CA PRO A 36 -7.52 -15.88 59.82
C PRO A 36 -8.73 -14.95 60.04
N GLU A 37 -8.81 -13.83 59.38
CA GLU A 37 -10.08 -13.10 59.18
C GLU A 37 -10.11 -12.40 57.83
N LYS A 38 -10.72 -13.04 56.83
CA LYS A 38 -11.34 -12.52 55.58
C LYS A 38 -11.30 -13.52 54.46
N LYS A 39 -11.94 -14.67 54.61
CA LYS A 39 -11.95 -15.72 53.58
C LYS A 39 -12.69 -15.35 52.28
N GLU A 40 -13.65 -14.44 52.29
CA GLU A 40 -14.37 -14.07 51.03
C GLU A 40 -13.59 -13.11 50.11
N GLY A 41 -12.81 -12.19 50.69
CA GLY A 41 -11.99 -11.25 49.91
C GLY A 41 -10.77 -11.93 49.26
N ILE A 42 -10.21 -12.95 49.91
CA ILE A 42 -9.06 -13.71 49.42
C ILE A 42 -9.47 -14.63 48.29
N ILE A 43 -10.64 -15.29 48.36
CA ILE A 43 -11.17 -16.16 47.32
C ILE A 43 -11.47 -15.33 46.03
N LYS A 44 -12.00 -14.11 46.17
CA LYS A 44 -12.20 -13.21 45.02
C LYS A 44 -10.87 -12.71 44.39
N LYS A 45 -9.88 -12.32 45.21
CA LYS A 45 -8.54 -11.95 44.77
C LYS A 45 -7.79 -13.12 44.14
N VAL A 46 -7.87 -14.31 44.69
CA VAL A 46 -7.26 -15.54 44.15
C VAL A 46 -7.96 -15.97 42.86
N LYS A 47 -9.29 -15.90 42.76
CA LYS A 47 -9.99 -16.14 41.47
C LYS A 47 -9.64 -15.09 40.42
N GLN A 48 -9.53 -13.81 40.75
CA GLN A 48 -9.08 -12.77 39.85
C GLN A 48 -7.61 -12.96 39.39
N ALA A 49 -6.71 -13.34 40.30
CA ALA A 49 -5.31 -13.65 39.98
C ALA A 49 -5.13 -14.90 39.10
N ILE A 50 -6.11 -15.83 39.14
CA ILE A 50 -6.09 -17.04 38.29
C ILE A 50 -6.63 -16.75 36.89
N THR A 51 -7.50 -15.73 36.72
CA THR A 51 -8.19 -15.43 35.46
C THR A 51 -7.59 -14.25 34.68
N THR A 52 -6.85 -13.36 35.34
CA THR A 52 -6.21 -12.20 34.69
C THR A 52 -4.70 -12.36 34.65
N THR A 53 -4.08 -11.81 33.63
CA THR A 53 -2.63 -11.68 33.49
C THR A 53 -2.28 -10.23 33.21
N LYS A 54 -1.07 -9.82 33.57
CA LYS A 54 -0.44 -8.56 33.17
C LYS A 54 0.80 -8.87 32.36
N ILE A 55 0.96 -8.22 31.24
CA ILE A 55 2.18 -8.29 30.44
C ILE A 55 2.99 -7.04 30.79
N SER A 56 4.20 -7.22 31.32
CA SER A 56 5.11 -6.11 31.57
C SER A 56 5.72 -5.60 30.27
N ASP A 57 6.18 -4.36 30.27
CA ASP A 57 6.86 -3.76 29.12
C ASP A 57 8.02 -4.64 28.59
N LYS A 58 8.85 -5.15 29.49
CA LYS A 58 9.96 -6.04 29.14
C LYS A 58 9.49 -7.34 28.48
N GLN A 59 8.46 -7.97 29.02
CA GLN A 59 7.90 -9.20 28.43
C GLN A 59 7.32 -8.93 27.04
N PHE A 60 6.64 -7.80 26.86
CA PHE A 60 6.12 -7.38 25.57
C PHE A 60 7.26 -7.22 24.55
N GLU A 61 8.33 -6.51 24.89
CA GLU A 61 9.49 -6.31 24.02
C GLU A 61 10.13 -7.64 23.62
N ASP A 62 10.35 -8.54 24.58
CA ASP A 62 10.93 -9.88 24.32
C ASP A 62 10.03 -10.72 23.41
N MET A 63 8.70 -10.62 23.57
CA MET A 63 7.73 -11.32 22.71
C MET A 63 7.63 -10.69 21.32
N PHE A 64 7.73 -9.37 21.21
CA PHE A 64 7.59 -8.67 19.94
C PHE A 64 8.83 -8.77 19.05
N TRP A 65 10.03 -8.93 19.63
CA TRP A 65 11.29 -8.99 18.89
C TRP A 65 11.31 -9.98 17.71
N ASP A 66 10.92 -11.23 17.93
CA ASP A 66 10.89 -12.24 16.86
C ASP A 66 9.85 -11.90 15.77
N LEU A 67 8.78 -11.20 16.18
CA LEU A 67 7.71 -10.79 15.28
C LEU A 67 8.15 -9.62 14.40
N GLU A 68 8.88 -8.67 14.97
CA GLU A 68 9.48 -7.55 14.26
C GLU A 68 10.36 -8.04 13.11
N MET A 69 11.24 -9.00 13.39
CA MET A 69 12.08 -9.63 12.35
C MET A 69 11.21 -10.27 11.25
N GLY A 70 10.15 -10.97 11.64
CA GLY A 70 9.23 -11.60 10.69
C GLY A 70 8.45 -10.60 9.84
N LEU A 71 8.10 -9.44 10.36
CA LEU A 71 7.43 -8.36 9.63
C LEU A 71 8.39 -7.67 8.66
N LEU A 72 9.64 -7.43 9.07
CA LEU A 72 10.71 -6.91 8.19
C LEU A 72 10.97 -7.84 7.00
N GLU A 73 11.07 -9.15 7.23
CA GLU A 73 11.20 -10.16 6.17
C GLU A 73 10.04 -10.12 5.15
N ASN A 74 8.87 -9.66 5.57
CA ASN A 74 7.70 -9.48 4.72
C ASN A 74 7.62 -8.09 4.07
N ASN A 75 8.72 -7.34 4.07
CA ASN A 75 8.84 -6.02 3.45
C ASN A 75 7.91 -4.96 4.06
N LEU A 76 7.55 -5.08 5.35
CA LEU A 76 6.95 -3.96 6.05
C LEU A 76 8.04 -2.92 6.36
N ALA A 77 7.69 -1.66 6.20
CA ALA A 77 8.57 -0.56 6.60
C ALA A 77 8.64 -0.47 8.13
N VAL A 78 9.76 0.03 8.64
CA VAL A 78 10.00 0.16 10.08
C VAL A 78 8.91 0.99 10.76
N GLU A 79 8.50 2.09 10.15
CA GLU A 79 7.47 2.99 10.67
C GLU A 79 6.10 2.28 10.82
N VAL A 80 5.80 1.33 9.92
CA VAL A 80 4.58 0.50 10.02
C VAL A 80 4.69 -0.50 11.17
N ILE A 81 5.87 -1.10 11.33
CA ILE A 81 6.12 -2.07 12.41
C ILE A 81 6.04 -1.36 13.77
N GLU A 82 6.62 -0.17 13.89
CA GLU A 82 6.52 0.67 15.09
C GLU A 82 5.06 1.00 15.41
N LYS A 83 4.27 1.41 14.42
CA LYS A 83 2.83 1.68 14.61
C LYS A 83 2.08 0.44 15.11
N ILE A 84 2.36 -0.75 14.56
CA ILE A 84 1.77 -2.02 15.03
C ILE A 84 2.19 -2.31 16.47
N LYS A 85 3.46 -2.10 16.79
CA LYS A 85 4.03 -2.29 18.11
C LYS A 85 3.37 -1.39 19.14
N ASP A 86 3.28 -0.11 18.85
CA ASP A 86 2.71 0.90 19.76
C ASP A 86 1.24 0.63 20.05
N ASN A 87 0.43 0.31 19.03
CA ASN A 87 -0.98 0.00 19.23
C ASN A 87 -1.16 -1.27 20.10
N LEU A 88 -0.42 -2.35 19.79
CA LEU A 88 -0.46 -3.57 20.62
C LEU A 88 0.02 -3.30 22.05
N LYS A 89 1.03 -2.45 22.23
CA LYS A 89 1.56 -2.09 23.54
C LYS A 89 0.52 -1.35 24.40
N VAL A 90 -0.20 -0.42 23.80
CA VAL A 90 -1.29 0.30 24.47
C VAL A 90 -2.37 -0.65 24.96
N ASP A 91 -2.72 -1.67 24.19
CA ASP A 91 -3.78 -2.61 24.52
C ASP A 91 -3.35 -3.68 25.54
N LEU A 92 -2.08 -4.09 25.54
CA LEU A 92 -1.60 -5.27 26.26
C LEU A 92 -0.76 -4.97 27.51
N VAL A 93 0.04 -3.87 27.48
CA VAL A 93 1.01 -3.61 28.55
C VAL A 93 0.34 -2.96 29.76
N ASP A 94 0.72 -3.44 30.94
CA ASP A 94 0.25 -2.96 32.25
C ASP A 94 -1.26 -3.01 32.50
N ASN A 95 -2.03 -3.57 31.56
CA ASN A 95 -3.45 -3.78 31.71
C ASN A 95 -3.76 -5.17 32.30
N PRO A 96 -4.62 -5.29 33.31
CA PRO A 96 -5.09 -6.59 33.79
C PRO A 96 -6.07 -7.18 32.75
N ILE A 97 -5.63 -8.16 31.99
CA ILE A 97 -6.41 -8.77 30.91
C ILE A 97 -6.84 -10.18 31.32
N GLU A 98 -8.10 -10.53 31.09
CA GLU A 98 -8.53 -11.91 31.21
C GLU A 98 -7.84 -12.78 30.15
N LYS A 99 -7.19 -13.86 30.58
CA LYS A 99 -6.44 -14.77 29.71
C LYS A 99 -7.25 -15.23 28.48
N SER A 100 -8.53 -15.50 28.67
CA SER A 100 -9.46 -15.89 27.62
C SER A 100 -9.69 -14.81 26.54
N LYS A 101 -9.40 -13.55 26.84
CA LYS A 101 -9.63 -12.40 25.95
C LYS A 101 -8.38 -11.93 25.22
N ILE A 102 -7.17 -12.36 25.63
CA ILE A 102 -5.91 -11.89 25.01
C ILE A 102 -5.92 -12.09 23.50
N LYS A 103 -6.32 -13.28 23.06
CA LYS A 103 -6.41 -13.60 21.64
C LYS A 103 -7.30 -12.59 20.87
N THR A 104 -8.49 -12.35 21.38
CA THR A 104 -9.45 -11.43 20.76
C THR A 104 -8.92 -10.00 20.73
N ILE A 105 -8.31 -9.53 21.84
CA ILE A 105 -7.71 -8.19 21.92
C ILE A 105 -6.60 -8.03 20.88
N VAL A 106 -5.68 -9.01 20.76
CA VAL A 106 -4.59 -8.95 19.78
C VAL A 106 -5.13 -8.97 18.35
N GLU A 107 -6.13 -9.81 18.05
CA GLU A 107 -6.75 -9.86 16.73
C GLU A 107 -7.45 -8.55 16.38
N GLU A 108 -8.20 -7.97 17.30
CA GLU A 108 -8.89 -6.69 17.11
C GLU A 108 -7.89 -5.54 16.96
N SER A 109 -6.86 -5.46 17.83
CA SER A 109 -5.81 -4.44 17.76
C SER A 109 -5.06 -4.48 16.42
N LEU A 110 -4.66 -5.67 15.97
CA LEU A 110 -4.01 -5.83 14.67
C LEU A 110 -4.93 -5.44 13.51
N LYS A 111 -6.18 -5.85 13.54
CA LYS A 111 -7.17 -5.52 12.51
C LYS A 111 -7.42 -4.01 12.42
N GLU A 112 -7.63 -3.35 13.55
CA GLU A 112 -7.82 -1.90 13.60
C GLU A 112 -6.55 -1.18 13.16
N THR A 113 -5.37 -1.62 13.61
CA THR A 113 -4.10 -1.05 13.15
C THR A 113 -3.94 -1.16 11.64
N VAL A 114 -4.22 -2.33 11.05
CA VAL A 114 -4.15 -2.50 9.59
C VAL A 114 -5.12 -1.55 8.87
N LYS A 115 -6.32 -1.30 9.40
CA LYS A 115 -7.24 -0.29 8.84
C LYS A 115 -6.66 1.12 8.91
N GLU A 116 -6.10 1.50 10.04
CA GLU A 116 -5.48 2.81 10.24
C GLU A 116 -4.29 3.08 9.31
N LEU A 117 -3.61 2.03 8.83
CA LEU A 117 -2.51 2.17 7.88
C LEU A 117 -2.97 2.64 6.49
N PHE A 118 -4.24 2.46 6.14
CA PHE A 118 -4.83 2.99 4.92
C PHE A 118 -5.61 4.28 5.24
N GLN A 119 -4.88 5.40 5.29
CA GLN A 119 -5.40 6.70 5.74
C GLN A 119 -6.46 7.28 4.81
N GLU A 120 -6.38 6.97 3.53
CA GLU A 120 -7.34 7.41 2.51
C GLU A 120 -7.87 6.22 1.71
N GLU A 121 -9.16 6.17 1.51
CA GLU A 121 -9.79 5.23 0.58
C GLU A 121 -9.73 5.79 -0.85
N PRO A 122 -9.45 4.94 -1.86
CA PRO A 122 -9.46 5.39 -3.24
C PRO A 122 -10.87 5.79 -3.67
N LYS A 123 -10.99 6.99 -4.25
CA LYS A 123 -12.22 7.40 -4.91
C LYS A 123 -12.41 6.59 -6.20
N ASP A 124 -13.63 6.54 -6.71
CA ASP A 124 -13.87 5.93 -8.01
C ASP A 124 -13.32 6.80 -9.13
N LEU A 125 -12.25 6.36 -9.78
CA LEU A 125 -11.58 7.10 -10.85
C LEU A 125 -12.53 7.46 -12.00
N VAL A 126 -13.45 6.57 -12.35
CA VAL A 126 -14.43 6.81 -13.42
C VAL A 126 -15.40 7.91 -13.03
N GLU A 127 -15.84 7.92 -11.77
CA GLU A 127 -16.72 8.99 -11.27
C GLU A 127 -15.97 10.33 -11.18
N GLU A 128 -14.71 10.34 -10.76
CA GLU A 128 -13.90 11.56 -10.72
C GLU A 128 -13.76 12.17 -12.12
N ILE A 129 -13.46 11.33 -13.12
CA ILE A 129 -13.37 11.76 -14.52
C ILE A 129 -14.71 12.32 -15.00
N LYS A 130 -15.82 11.62 -14.76
CA LYS A 130 -17.16 12.03 -15.19
C LYS A 130 -17.69 13.28 -14.50
N LYS A 131 -17.26 13.54 -13.28
CA LYS A 131 -17.63 14.76 -12.52
C LYS A 131 -16.90 16.01 -12.99
N LYS A 132 -15.73 15.84 -13.63
CA LYS A 132 -14.97 16.97 -14.16
C LYS A 132 -15.57 17.45 -15.47
N GLU A 133 -15.81 18.75 -15.57
CA GLU A 133 -16.13 19.38 -16.85
C GLU A 133 -14.86 19.46 -17.73
N GLY A 134 -14.92 18.84 -18.92
CA GLY A 134 -13.85 18.85 -19.89
C GLY A 134 -12.86 17.70 -19.74
N LEU A 135 -11.65 17.89 -20.27
CA LEU A 135 -10.63 16.87 -20.38
C LEU A 135 -9.98 16.54 -19.04
N TYR A 136 -9.87 15.26 -18.72
CA TYR A 136 -9.14 14.75 -17.55
C TYR A 136 -7.73 14.27 -17.95
N ILE A 137 -6.71 14.66 -17.20
CA ILE A 137 -5.32 14.37 -17.54
C ILE A 137 -4.69 13.53 -16.42
N ILE A 138 -4.23 12.33 -16.76
CA ILE A 138 -3.54 11.41 -15.84
C ILE A 138 -2.07 11.28 -16.27
N LEU A 139 -1.17 11.63 -15.37
CA LEU A 139 0.27 11.46 -15.53
C LEU A 139 0.74 10.21 -14.81
N PHE A 140 1.37 9.27 -15.51
CA PHE A 140 1.88 8.05 -14.89
C PHE A 140 3.36 8.20 -14.52
N LEU A 141 3.66 7.92 -13.26
CA LEU A 141 4.96 8.04 -12.61
C LEU A 141 5.48 6.66 -12.20
N GLY A 142 6.78 6.48 -12.12
CA GLY A 142 7.39 5.25 -11.63
C GLY A 142 8.68 4.91 -12.36
N VAL A 143 9.47 3.97 -11.84
CA VAL A 143 10.76 3.59 -12.42
C VAL A 143 10.62 2.69 -13.66
N ASN A 144 11.71 2.52 -14.41
CA ASN A 144 11.74 1.56 -15.51
C ASN A 144 11.56 0.14 -14.98
N GLY A 145 10.70 -0.63 -15.64
CA GLY A 145 10.37 -2.00 -15.23
C GLY A 145 9.22 -2.11 -14.23
N SER A 146 8.74 -1.00 -13.65
CA SER A 146 7.60 -1.02 -12.72
C SER A 146 6.27 -1.38 -13.38
N GLY A 147 6.22 -1.52 -14.70
CA GLY A 147 4.98 -1.87 -15.42
C GLY A 147 4.13 -0.67 -15.84
N LYS A 148 4.67 0.58 -15.88
CA LYS A 148 3.92 1.78 -16.27
C LYS A 148 3.17 1.64 -17.59
N THR A 149 3.89 1.36 -18.68
CA THR A 149 3.31 1.27 -20.04
C THR A 149 2.19 0.23 -20.10
N THR A 150 2.38 -0.94 -19.49
CA THR A 150 1.35 -1.98 -19.38
C THR A 150 0.17 -1.52 -18.51
N THR A 151 0.44 -0.84 -17.41
CA THR A 151 -0.60 -0.30 -16.52
C THR A 151 -1.45 0.75 -17.24
N ILE A 152 -0.82 1.64 -18.01
CA ILE A 152 -1.51 2.62 -18.86
C ILE A 152 -2.48 1.91 -19.79
N ALA A 153 -2.06 0.84 -20.47
CA ALA A 153 -2.91 0.06 -21.36
C ALA A 153 -4.09 -0.61 -20.61
N LYS A 154 -3.84 -1.17 -19.41
CA LYS A 154 -4.89 -1.74 -18.56
C LYS A 154 -5.90 -0.68 -18.09
N VAL A 155 -5.42 0.48 -17.63
CA VAL A 155 -6.28 1.60 -17.23
C VAL A 155 -7.05 2.14 -18.44
N ALA A 156 -6.42 2.28 -19.61
CA ALA A 156 -7.09 2.70 -20.83
C ALA A 156 -8.24 1.74 -21.20
N LYS A 157 -7.99 0.42 -21.14
CA LYS A 157 -9.05 -0.59 -21.34
C LYS A 157 -10.14 -0.49 -20.30
N TYR A 158 -9.79 -0.32 -19.03
CA TYR A 158 -10.77 -0.12 -17.95
C TYR A 158 -11.65 1.13 -18.20
N LEU A 159 -11.06 2.24 -18.63
CA LEU A 159 -11.82 3.46 -18.97
C LEU A 159 -12.74 3.26 -20.18
N GLN A 160 -12.27 2.57 -21.24
CA GLN A 160 -13.12 2.23 -22.39
C GLN A 160 -14.32 1.38 -21.98
N THR A 161 -14.15 0.40 -21.11
CA THR A 161 -15.26 -0.46 -20.64
C THR A 161 -16.29 0.32 -19.83
N ASN A 162 -15.90 1.51 -19.31
CA ASN A 162 -16.78 2.45 -18.61
C ASN A 162 -17.28 3.60 -19.49
N ASN A 163 -17.21 3.44 -20.84
CA ASN A 163 -17.66 4.39 -21.85
C ASN A 163 -16.92 5.74 -21.85
N LEU A 164 -15.65 5.75 -21.46
CA LEU A 164 -14.76 6.90 -21.57
C LEU A 164 -13.83 6.71 -22.77
N LYS A 165 -13.48 7.81 -23.44
CA LYS A 165 -12.64 7.86 -24.63
C LYS A 165 -11.23 8.34 -24.29
N PRO A 166 -10.27 7.45 -24.02
CA PRO A 166 -8.90 7.84 -23.72
C PRO A 166 -8.09 8.09 -24.97
N VAL A 167 -7.00 8.88 -24.83
CA VAL A 167 -5.87 8.98 -25.75
C VAL A 167 -4.57 8.74 -24.98
N LEU A 168 -3.61 8.08 -25.62
CA LEU A 168 -2.29 7.82 -25.05
C LEU A 168 -1.27 8.86 -25.51
N ALA A 169 -0.38 9.31 -24.62
CA ALA A 169 0.73 10.20 -24.93
C ALA A 169 2.06 9.51 -24.63
N ALA A 170 2.89 9.25 -25.65
CA ALA A 170 4.17 8.57 -25.53
C ALA A 170 5.28 9.55 -25.12
N SER A 171 5.27 10.01 -23.85
CA SER A 171 6.23 10.98 -23.34
C SER A 171 7.51 10.35 -22.77
N ASP A 172 7.71 9.02 -22.81
CA ASP A 172 9.02 8.34 -22.58
C ASP A 172 9.83 8.36 -23.90
N THR A 173 10.18 9.56 -24.37
CA THR A 173 10.75 9.80 -25.71
C THR A 173 12.19 9.31 -25.85
N PHE A 174 12.90 9.08 -24.75
CA PHE A 174 14.29 8.60 -24.77
C PHE A 174 14.41 7.06 -24.72
N ARG A 175 13.29 6.36 -24.92
CA ARG A 175 13.23 4.90 -25.02
C ARG A 175 12.38 4.49 -26.22
N ALA A 176 13.06 4.23 -27.36
CA ALA A 176 12.36 3.80 -28.57
C ALA A 176 11.42 2.60 -28.31
N ALA A 177 11.90 1.59 -27.59
CA ALA A 177 11.09 0.43 -27.24
C ALA A 177 9.84 0.77 -26.37
N ALA A 178 9.86 1.85 -25.58
CA ALA A 178 8.69 2.27 -24.82
C ALA A 178 7.64 2.92 -25.74
N ILE A 179 8.08 3.75 -26.69
CA ILE A 179 7.20 4.34 -27.70
C ILE A 179 6.52 3.24 -28.52
N ASP A 180 7.30 2.27 -29.03
CA ASP A 180 6.78 1.15 -29.82
C ASP A 180 5.83 0.26 -29.00
N GLN A 181 6.16 -0.02 -27.74
CA GLN A 181 5.30 -0.78 -26.84
C GLN A 181 3.95 -0.08 -26.62
N LEU A 182 3.98 1.22 -26.32
CA LEU A 182 2.74 1.98 -26.09
C LEU A 182 1.92 2.07 -27.39
N GLN A 183 2.57 2.21 -28.55
CA GLN A 183 1.90 2.16 -29.84
C GLN A 183 1.22 0.81 -30.08
N HIS A 184 1.90 -0.30 -29.81
CA HIS A 184 1.32 -1.64 -29.95
C HIS A 184 0.05 -1.79 -29.08
N HIS A 185 0.10 -1.31 -27.83
CA HIS A 185 -1.09 -1.30 -26.96
C HIS A 185 -2.21 -0.42 -27.53
N ALA A 186 -1.87 0.76 -28.05
CA ALA A 186 -2.84 1.66 -28.66
C ALA A 186 -3.58 1.02 -29.84
N GLU A 187 -2.83 0.36 -30.72
CA GLU A 187 -3.36 -0.37 -31.89
C GLU A 187 -4.24 -1.54 -31.45
N ALA A 188 -3.77 -2.37 -30.51
CA ALA A 188 -4.51 -3.53 -30.00
C ALA A 188 -5.84 -3.13 -29.32
N LEU A 189 -5.89 -1.96 -28.67
CA LEU A 189 -7.08 -1.45 -28.00
C LEU A 189 -7.92 -0.51 -28.87
N ASN A 190 -7.46 -0.20 -30.08
CA ASN A 190 -8.07 0.81 -30.97
C ASN A 190 -8.23 2.17 -30.27
N ILE A 191 -7.15 2.64 -29.61
CA ILE A 191 -7.07 3.91 -28.90
C ILE A 191 -6.12 4.84 -29.67
N PRO A 192 -6.48 6.13 -29.86
CA PRO A 192 -5.56 7.08 -30.47
C PRO A 192 -4.31 7.27 -29.59
N ILE A 193 -3.16 7.45 -30.26
CA ILE A 193 -1.88 7.74 -29.61
C ILE A 193 -1.24 8.99 -30.23
N VAL A 194 -0.67 9.83 -29.39
CA VAL A 194 0.20 10.93 -29.81
C VAL A 194 1.62 10.58 -29.41
N LYS A 195 2.51 10.59 -30.40
CA LYS A 195 3.94 10.31 -30.26
C LYS A 195 4.75 11.22 -31.14
N HIS A 196 5.99 11.47 -30.76
CA HIS A 196 7.00 12.17 -31.57
C HIS A 196 8.19 11.26 -31.82
N ASP A 197 9.15 11.75 -32.59
CA ASP A 197 10.40 11.04 -32.87
C ASP A 197 11.21 10.82 -31.57
N TYR A 198 12.04 9.79 -31.57
CA TYR A 198 12.99 9.50 -30.49
C TYR A 198 13.82 10.75 -30.14
N GLY A 199 13.94 11.04 -28.84
CA GLY A 199 14.70 12.17 -28.33
C GLY A 199 13.95 13.51 -28.35
N SER A 200 12.69 13.54 -28.79
CA SER A 200 11.86 14.75 -28.71
C SER A 200 11.59 15.17 -27.26
N ASP A 201 11.16 16.42 -27.07
CA ASP A 201 10.79 16.93 -25.76
C ASP A 201 9.53 16.22 -25.21
N PRO A 202 9.61 15.50 -24.07
CA PRO A 202 8.47 14.84 -23.46
C PRO A 202 7.28 15.76 -23.17
N ALA A 203 7.55 17.01 -22.76
CA ALA A 203 6.51 17.99 -22.49
C ALA A 203 5.76 18.43 -23.76
N ALA A 204 6.44 18.45 -24.92
CA ALA A 204 5.80 18.76 -26.20
C ALA A 204 4.82 17.64 -26.60
N VAL A 205 5.18 16.37 -26.40
CA VAL A 205 4.28 15.23 -26.65
C VAL A 205 3.02 15.32 -25.77
N ALA A 206 3.19 15.57 -24.49
CA ALA A 206 2.08 15.75 -23.56
C ALA A 206 1.15 16.91 -23.97
N PHE A 207 1.76 18.06 -24.36
CA PHE A 207 1.01 19.23 -24.83
C PHE A 207 0.18 18.92 -26.08
N ASP A 208 0.80 18.27 -27.08
CA ASP A 208 0.10 17.93 -28.32
C ASP A 208 -0.98 16.89 -28.11
N ALA A 209 -0.80 15.94 -27.19
CA ALA A 209 -1.83 14.98 -26.81
C ALA A 209 -3.06 15.67 -26.17
N ILE A 210 -2.84 16.65 -25.31
CA ILE A 210 -3.92 17.46 -24.72
C ILE A 210 -4.65 18.27 -25.79
N LYS A 211 -3.92 18.91 -26.71
CA LYS A 211 -4.49 19.64 -27.81
C LYS A 211 -5.31 18.73 -28.74
N TYR A 212 -4.79 17.55 -29.05
CA TYR A 212 -5.48 16.55 -29.86
C TYR A 212 -6.77 16.08 -29.17
N ALA A 213 -6.69 15.75 -27.87
CA ALA A 213 -7.84 15.30 -27.11
C ALA A 213 -8.98 16.34 -27.08
N LYS A 214 -8.63 17.61 -26.87
CA LYS A 214 -9.61 18.71 -26.91
C LYS A 214 -10.26 18.86 -28.29
N ALA A 215 -9.47 18.79 -29.37
CA ALA A 215 -9.98 18.90 -30.73
C ALA A 215 -10.87 17.72 -31.16
N LYS A 216 -10.71 16.56 -30.52
CA LYS A 216 -11.46 15.31 -30.81
C LYS A 216 -12.54 15.00 -29.77
N GLU A 217 -12.76 15.90 -28.82
CA GLU A 217 -13.75 15.72 -27.73
C GLU A 217 -13.57 14.36 -27.03
N LEU A 218 -12.32 14.07 -26.67
CA LEU A 218 -11.96 12.89 -25.88
C LEU A 218 -12.02 13.22 -24.38
N ASP A 219 -12.26 12.20 -23.57
CA ASP A 219 -12.51 12.37 -22.13
C ASP A 219 -11.22 12.40 -21.30
N VAL A 220 -10.19 11.62 -21.70
CA VAL A 220 -9.00 11.39 -20.87
C VAL A 220 -7.71 11.38 -21.70
N VAL A 221 -6.66 12.01 -21.18
CA VAL A 221 -5.28 11.85 -21.67
C VAL A 221 -4.50 11.02 -20.65
N LEU A 222 -3.88 9.92 -21.10
CA LEU A 222 -2.99 9.08 -20.30
C LEU A 222 -1.56 9.31 -20.77
N ILE A 223 -0.72 9.90 -19.91
CA ILE A 223 0.64 10.32 -20.26
C ILE A 223 1.64 9.31 -19.69
N ASP A 224 2.35 8.56 -20.57
CA ASP A 224 3.48 7.70 -20.18
C ASP A 224 4.75 8.54 -20.05
N THR A 225 5.43 8.46 -18.91
CA THR A 225 6.65 9.22 -18.66
C THR A 225 7.88 8.33 -18.55
N ALA A 226 9.06 8.93 -18.74
CA ALA A 226 10.33 8.25 -18.53
C ALA A 226 10.43 7.75 -17.07
N GLY A 227 10.95 6.53 -16.93
CA GLY A 227 11.06 5.84 -15.62
C GLY A 227 12.51 5.54 -15.24
N ARG A 228 13.48 6.42 -15.52
CA ARG A 228 14.87 6.24 -15.09
C ARG A 228 14.95 6.15 -13.58
N ARG A 229 16.09 5.71 -13.02
CA ARG A 229 16.21 5.59 -11.56
C ARG A 229 15.86 6.93 -10.89
N HIS A 230 15.04 6.87 -9.86
CA HIS A 230 14.54 8.00 -9.07
C HIS A 230 15.63 8.89 -8.45
N SER A 231 16.91 8.44 -8.45
CA SER A 231 18.08 9.22 -8.02
C SER A 231 18.65 10.12 -9.11
N ASN A 232 18.12 10.09 -10.35
CA ASN A 232 18.60 10.91 -11.45
C ASN A 232 17.92 12.29 -11.40
N VAL A 233 18.68 13.33 -11.03
CA VAL A 233 18.21 14.73 -10.96
C VAL A 233 17.61 15.20 -12.28
N ASN A 234 18.21 14.83 -13.43
CA ASN A 234 17.70 15.21 -14.75
C ASN A 234 16.29 14.64 -15.02
N LEU A 235 15.99 13.44 -14.50
CA LEU A 235 14.66 12.86 -14.63
C LEU A 235 13.62 13.66 -13.85
N LEU A 236 13.91 14.03 -12.59
CA LEU A 236 12.98 14.78 -11.77
C LEU A 236 12.70 16.16 -12.38
N ASP A 237 13.69 16.81 -12.97
CA ASP A 237 13.51 18.09 -13.67
C ASP A 237 12.68 17.93 -14.95
N GLU A 238 12.88 16.84 -15.70
CA GLU A 238 12.05 16.49 -16.86
C GLU A 238 10.59 16.24 -16.43
N LEU A 239 10.37 15.46 -15.36
CA LEU A 239 9.03 15.22 -14.83
C LEU A 239 8.35 16.51 -14.34
N LYS A 240 9.07 17.38 -13.63
CA LYS A 240 8.55 18.69 -13.22
C LYS A 240 8.14 19.53 -14.42
N LYS A 241 8.91 19.46 -15.53
CA LYS A 241 8.58 20.17 -16.76
C LYS A 241 7.31 19.59 -17.40
N VAL A 242 7.20 18.26 -17.52
CA VAL A 242 6.00 17.59 -18.05
C VAL A 242 4.79 17.94 -17.20
N THR A 243 4.89 17.81 -15.88
CA THR A 243 3.82 18.15 -14.91
C THR A 243 3.37 19.60 -15.08
N ARG A 244 4.31 20.54 -15.14
CA ARG A 244 3.98 21.97 -15.33
C ARG A 244 3.25 22.26 -16.65
N VAL A 245 3.66 21.60 -17.74
CA VAL A 245 3.08 21.82 -19.06
C VAL A 245 1.74 21.12 -19.23
N SER A 246 1.61 19.88 -18.76
CA SER A 246 0.37 19.11 -18.83
C SER A 246 -0.68 19.50 -17.79
N ASN A 247 -0.25 20.07 -16.65
CA ASN A 247 -1.11 20.40 -15.51
C ASN A 247 -2.10 19.25 -15.20
N PRO A 248 -1.60 18.06 -14.81
CA PRO A 248 -2.42 16.87 -14.67
C PRO A 248 -3.41 17.02 -13.52
N ASP A 249 -4.58 16.42 -13.70
CA ASP A 249 -5.58 16.29 -12.65
C ASP A 249 -5.21 15.20 -11.66
N PHE A 250 -4.44 14.21 -12.15
CA PHE A 250 -4.09 13.03 -11.38
C PHE A 250 -2.67 12.55 -11.71
N ASN A 251 -1.84 12.46 -10.70
CA ASN A 251 -0.51 11.85 -10.75
C ASN A 251 -0.62 10.42 -10.20
N MET A 252 -0.53 9.42 -11.06
CA MET A 252 -0.64 8.01 -10.71
C MET A 252 0.74 7.36 -10.62
N PHE A 253 1.16 7.03 -9.42
CA PHE A 253 2.40 6.29 -9.22
C PHE A 253 2.19 4.80 -9.51
N VAL A 254 3.10 4.21 -10.29
CA VAL A 254 3.11 2.78 -10.62
C VAL A 254 4.35 2.15 -10.02
N GLY A 255 4.14 1.35 -8.98
CA GLY A 255 5.17 0.66 -8.22
C GLY A 255 5.11 -0.85 -8.40
N GLU A 256 6.25 -1.50 -8.29
CA GLU A 256 6.37 -2.96 -8.34
C GLU A 256 6.32 -3.54 -6.92
N SER A 257 5.25 -4.27 -6.59
CA SER A 257 5.00 -4.77 -5.22
C SER A 257 6.13 -5.64 -4.68
N ILE A 258 6.73 -6.48 -5.52
CA ILE A 258 7.79 -7.41 -5.10
C ILE A 258 9.11 -6.72 -4.70
N THR A 259 9.31 -5.44 -5.05
CA THR A 259 10.52 -4.70 -4.66
C THR A 259 10.47 -4.19 -3.23
N GLY A 260 9.35 -4.38 -2.53
CA GLY A 260 9.24 -4.11 -1.10
C GLY A 260 9.50 -2.64 -0.75
N ASN A 261 10.42 -2.42 0.18
CA ASN A 261 10.77 -1.08 0.66
C ASN A 261 11.36 -0.17 -0.43
N ASP A 262 12.01 -0.72 -1.46
CA ASP A 262 12.45 0.09 -2.61
C ASP A 262 11.27 0.77 -3.33
N CYS A 263 10.12 0.09 -3.43
CA CYS A 263 8.91 0.66 -3.98
C CYS A 263 8.40 1.84 -3.13
N VAL A 264 8.45 1.70 -1.81
CA VAL A 264 8.05 2.74 -0.85
C VAL A 264 8.95 3.97 -0.97
N GLU A 265 10.26 3.78 -1.00
CA GLU A 265 11.23 4.86 -1.18
C GLU A 265 11.07 5.59 -2.51
N GLN A 266 10.78 4.85 -3.57
CA GLN A 266 10.47 5.45 -4.88
C GLN A 266 9.23 6.34 -4.80
N ALA A 267 8.13 5.84 -4.23
CA ALA A 267 6.90 6.59 -4.09
C ALA A 267 7.11 7.89 -3.30
N LYS A 268 7.83 7.81 -2.18
CA LYS A 268 8.18 8.98 -1.36
C LYS A 268 8.90 10.07 -2.16
N ARG A 269 9.89 9.69 -2.97
CA ARG A 269 10.64 10.63 -3.82
C ARG A 269 9.80 11.24 -4.93
N PHE A 270 8.90 10.47 -5.56
CA PHE A 270 7.98 11.01 -6.56
C PHE A 270 6.95 11.95 -5.92
N GLU A 271 6.47 11.62 -4.71
CA GLU A 271 5.58 12.49 -3.94
C GLU A 271 6.25 13.84 -3.65
N GLU A 272 7.49 13.83 -3.17
CA GLU A 272 8.27 15.04 -2.90
C GLU A 272 8.56 15.89 -4.16
N ALA A 273 8.76 15.23 -5.32
CA ALA A 273 9.16 15.91 -6.53
C ALA A 273 8.00 16.54 -7.30
N VAL A 274 6.89 15.85 -7.45
CA VAL A 274 5.76 16.24 -8.31
C VAL A 274 4.38 15.99 -7.70
N GLY A 275 4.32 15.37 -6.52
CA GLY A 275 3.09 14.93 -5.89
C GLY A 275 2.51 13.65 -6.49
N ILE A 276 1.83 12.86 -5.67
CA ILE A 276 1.10 11.65 -6.07
C ILE A 276 -0.35 11.78 -5.59
N ASN A 277 -1.32 11.43 -6.43
CA ASN A 277 -2.73 11.39 -6.05
C ASN A 277 -3.22 9.96 -5.76
N GLY A 278 -2.58 8.96 -6.37
CA GLY A 278 -2.92 7.56 -6.15
C GLY A 278 -1.85 6.62 -6.67
N ILE A 279 -1.95 5.37 -6.22
CA ILE A 279 -0.95 4.33 -6.42
C ILE A 279 -1.56 3.15 -7.17
N VAL A 280 -0.77 2.57 -8.08
CA VAL A 280 -0.99 1.24 -8.66
C VAL A 280 0.17 0.35 -8.27
N LEU A 281 -0.12 -0.79 -7.67
CA LEU A 281 0.88 -1.82 -7.41
C LEU A 281 0.78 -2.92 -8.46
N THR A 282 1.89 -3.21 -9.11
CA THR A 282 2.00 -4.23 -10.17
C THR A 282 2.67 -5.49 -9.66
N LYS A 283 2.58 -6.57 -10.45
CA LYS A 283 3.17 -7.89 -10.15
C LYS A 283 2.68 -8.48 -8.83
N THR A 284 1.43 -8.19 -8.48
CA THR A 284 0.84 -8.65 -7.21
C THR A 284 0.55 -10.15 -7.20
N ASP A 285 0.51 -10.79 -8.36
CA ASP A 285 0.39 -12.23 -8.56
C ASP A 285 1.61 -13.03 -8.07
N VAL A 286 2.79 -12.43 -8.14
CA VAL A 286 4.05 -13.05 -7.69
C VAL A 286 4.53 -12.55 -6.33
N ASP A 287 3.89 -11.53 -5.76
CA ASP A 287 4.18 -11.04 -4.42
C ASP A 287 3.42 -11.84 -3.35
N ASN A 288 4.13 -12.69 -2.63
CA ASN A 288 3.58 -13.46 -1.52
C ASN A 288 3.66 -12.72 -0.17
N LYS A 289 4.46 -11.65 -0.09
CA LYS A 289 4.74 -10.92 1.15
C LYS A 289 3.64 -9.91 1.48
N GLY A 290 3.36 -9.00 0.55
CA GLY A 290 2.30 -8.01 0.68
C GLY A 290 2.62 -6.80 1.56
N GLY A 291 3.79 -6.77 2.21
CA GLY A 291 4.17 -5.66 3.10
C GLY A 291 4.33 -4.32 2.39
N ALA A 292 4.77 -4.33 1.13
CA ALA A 292 4.90 -3.12 0.33
C ALA A 292 3.56 -2.38 0.17
N ALA A 293 2.43 -3.09 -0.01
CA ALA A 293 1.11 -2.48 -0.17
C ALA A 293 0.67 -1.75 1.10
N VAL A 294 0.92 -2.35 2.26
CA VAL A 294 0.59 -1.74 3.56
C VAL A 294 1.49 -0.53 3.81
N SER A 295 2.80 -0.69 3.57
CA SER A 295 3.80 0.35 3.87
C SER A 295 3.68 1.57 2.97
N ILE A 296 3.45 1.38 1.67
CA ILE A 296 3.41 2.49 0.71
C ILE A 296 2.25 3.45 0.98
N SER A 297 1.07 2.91 1.32
CA SER A 297 -0.10 3.72 1.66
C SER A 297 0.13 4.53 2.94
N TYR A 298 0.64 3.89 3.99
CA TYR A 298 0.92 4.55 5.26
C TYR A 298 1.97 5.66 5.13
N ILE A 299 3.11 5.36 4.50
CA ILE A 299 4.25 6.30 4.41
C ILE A 299 3.95 7.48 3.50
N THR A 300 3.24 7.27 2.39
CA THR A 300 2.90 8.34 1.47
C THR A 300 1.61 9.08 1.82
N GLY A 301 0.76 8.47 2.66
CA GLY A 301 -0.60 8.97 2.91
C GLY A 301 -1.51 8.89 1.69
N LYS A 302 -1.14 8.10 0.64
CA LYS A 302 -1.88 8.06 -0.63
C LYS A 302 -2.64 6.75 -0.81
N PRO A 303 -3.85 6.80 -1.38
CA PRO A 303 -4.66 5.61 -1.61
C PRO A 303 -4.10 4.75 -2.74
N ILE A 304 -4.24 3.43 -2.58
CA ILE A 304 -4.00 2.47 -3.66
C ILE A 304 -5.29 2.36 -4.47
N TYR A 305 -5.23 2.70 -5.76
CA TYR A 305 -6.39 2.63 -6.66
C TYR A 305 -6.54 1.25 -7.27
N PHE A 306 -5.43 0.66 -7.69
CA PHE A 306 -5.46 -0.62 -8.41
C PHE A 306 -4.32 -1.55 -8.00
N LEU A 307 -4.62 -2.85 -8.08
CA LEU A 307 -3.66 -3.94 -8.09
C LEU A 307 -3.59 -4.53 -9.49
N GLY A 308 -2.38 -4.55 -10.07
CA GLY A 308 -2.11 -5.16 -11.37
C GLY A 308 -1.45 -6.51 -11.21
N TYR A 309 -1.97 -7.50 -11.89
CA TYR A 309 -1.47 -8.88 -11.94
C TYR A 309 -1.47 -9.38 -13.38
N GLY A 310 -0.75 -10.45 -13.69
CA GLY A 310 -0.74 -11.04 -15.02
C GLY A 310 -0.39 -10.08 -16.17
N GLN A 311 -0.66 -10.51 -17.41
CA GLN A 311 -0.28 -9.81 -18.64
C GLN A 311 -1.45 -9.28 -19.46
N GLU A 312 -2.67 -9.77 -19.22
CA GLU A 312 -3.85 -9.40 -19.97
C GLU A 312 -4.36 -8.00 -19.59
N TYR A 313 -5.07 -7.34 -20.50
CA TYR A 313 -5.62 -6.00 -20.23
C TYR A 313 -6.67 -5.98 -19.10
N GLY A 314 -7.31 -7.12 -18.84
CA GLY A 314 -8.25 -7.28 -17.73
C GLY A 314 -7.59 -7.59 -16.38
N ASP A 315 -6.27 -7.85 -16.36
CA ASP A 315 -5.55 -8.24 -15.14
C ASP A 315 -5.23 -7.03 -14.27
N ILE A 316 -6.26 -6.29 -13.91
CA ILE A 316 -6.26 -5.14 -13.01
C ILE A 316 -7.53 -5.16 -12.16
N GLU A 317 -7.41 -4.98 -10.86
CA GLU A 317 -8.56 -4.89 -9.96
C GLU A 317 -8.49 -3.64 -9.09
N LYS A 318 -9.65 -3.09 -8.72
CA LYS A 318 -9.73 -2.01 -7.72
C LYS A 318 -9.23 -2.52 -6.38
N PHE A 319 -8.42 -1.72 -5.72
CA PHE A 319 -8.00 -2.02 -4.36
C PHE A 319 -9.18 -1.86 -3.38
N ASN A 320 -9.26 -2.76 -2.42
CA ASN A 320 -10.27 -2.72 -1.38
C ASN A 320 -9.67 -3.19 -0.05
N VAL A 321 -9.69 -2.33 0.96
CA VAL A 321 -9.11 -2.58 2.30
C VAL A 321 -9.82 -3.74 2.99
N GLU A 322 -11.15 -3.83 2.91
CA GLU A 322 -11.92 -4.90 3.55
C GLU A 322 -11.58 -6.27 2.93
N LYS A 323 -11.39 -6.32 1.59
CA LYS A 323 -10.91 -7.54 0.91
C LYS A 323 -9.52 -7.94 1.39
N LEU A 324 -8.63 -6.97 1.60
CA LEU A 324 -7.30 -7.21 2.15
C LEU A 324 -7.39 -7.78 3.56
N ILE A 325 -8.17 -7.17 4.44
CA ILE A 325 -8.39 -7.63 5.83
C ILE A 325 -8.94 -9.06 5.84
N GLY A 326 -9.93 -9.36 5.00
CA GLY A 326 -10.44 -10.73 4.82
C GLY A 326 -9.37 -11.72 4.37
N ASN A 327 -8.46 -11.31 3.48
CA ASN A 327 -7.33 -12.15 3.03
C ASN A 327 -6.31 -12.37 4.15
N LEU A 328 -6.15 -11.43 5.08
CA LEU A 328 -5.31 -11.59 6.27
C LEU A 328 -5.94 -12.52 7.31
N GLY A 329 -7.24 -12.77 7.21
CA GLY A 329 -7.94 -13.80 8.00
C GLY A 329 -8.80 -13.26 9.13
N TRP A 330 -9.20 -11.98 9.03
CA TRP A 330 -10.10 -11.29 9.97
C TRP A 330 -11.44 -10.92 9.36
#